data_37363c8b6e85d9e09a5f7f334d0f7759
#
_entry.id   37363c8b6e85d9e09a5f7f334d0f7759
#
_cell.length_a   1.000
_cell.length_b   1.000
_cell.length_c   1.000
_cell.angle_alpha   90.00
_cell.angle_beta   90.00
_cell.angle_gamma   90.00
#
_symmetry.space_group_name_H-M   'P 1'
#
loop_
_entity.id
_entity.type
_entity.pdbx_description
1 polymer ?
#
loop_
_entity_poly.entity_id
_entity_poly.type
_entity_poly.pdbx_seq_one_letter_code
_entity_poly.pdbx_strand_id
1 'polypeptide(L)'
;MGCKFDSWGESFQPELWEKAFEMCRVDPSFYANRTREFDEVLPWDLLDYGLNKQFFVRENKKAHECITTPNCREQCAGCGANALCKEACLNA
;
A
#
# COMPACT_ATOMS: atom_id res chain seq x y z
N MET A 1 2.23 -27.98 2.74
CA MET A 1 3.27 -28.52 1.86
C MET A 1 4.67 -28.52 2.49
N GLY A 2 4.78 -28.18 3.75
CA GLY A 2 6.01 -28.31 4.53
C GLY A 2 7.08 -27.24 4.27
N CYS A 3 6.72 -26.10 3.66
CA CYS A 3 7.65 -24.98 3.50
C CYS A 3 8.12 -24.44 4.86
N LYS A 4 9.43 -24.21 4.99
CA LYS A 4 10.06 -23.64 6.19
C LYS A 4 11.17 -22.69 5.76
N PHE A 5 11.29 -21.57 6.46
CA PHE A 5 12.34 -20.58 6.21
C PHE A 5 12.37 -20.02 4.78
N ASP A 6 11.20 -19.76 4.21
CA ASP A 6 11.05 -19.32 2.80
C ASP A 6 11.72 -17.97 2.49
N SER A 7 12.01 -17.15 3.51
CA SER A 7 12.78 -15.91 3.36
C SER A 7 14.29 -16.11 3.14
N TRP A 8 14.77 -17.33 3.31
CA TRP A 8 16.17 -17.71 3.05
C TRP A 8 16.27 -18.30 1.64
N GLY A 9 17.13 -17.74 0.81
CA GLY A 9 17.26 -18.13 -0.59
C GLY A 9 17.49 -19.62 -0.82
N GLU A 10 18.31 -20.24 0.05
CA GLU A 10 18.58 -21.68 0.01
C GLU A 10 17.40 -22.55 0.42
N SER A 11 16.44 -22.00 1.15
CA SER A 11 15.24 -22.72 1.61
C SER A 11 13.99 -22.42 0.80
N PHE A 12 14.03 -21.40 -0.05
CA PHE A 12 12.90 -21.00 -0.88
C PHE A 12 12.69 -21.98 -2.03
N GLN A 13 11.48 -22.52 -2.12
CA GLN A 13 11.08 -23.49 -3.16
C GLN A 13 9.87 -22.93 -3.92
N PRO A 14 10.09 -22.17 -5.00
CA PRO A 14 9.02 -21.54 -5.76
C PRO A 14 8.02 -22.57 -6.34
N GLU A 15 8.47 -23.76 -6.71
CA GLU A 15 7.64 -24.81 -7.30
C GLU A 15 6.55 -25.30 -6.33
N LEU A 16 6.81 -25.26 -5.02
CA LEU A 16 5.80 -25.60 -4.02
C LEU A 16 4.70 -24.53 -3.92
N TRP A 17 5.07 -23.27 -4.09
CA TRP A 17 4.11 -22.17 -4.17
C TRP A 17 3.24 -22.26 -5.42
N GLU A 18 3.84 -22.49 -6.59
CA GLU A 18 3.11 -22.68 -7.85
C GLU A 18 2.11 -23.81 -7.73
N LYS A 19 2.55 -24.95 -7.21
CA LYS A 19 1.68 -26.12 -6.99
C LYS A 19 0.56 -25.82 -6.00
N ALA A 20 0.82 -25.06 -4.96
CA ALA A 20 -0.21 -24.65 -4.00
C ALA A 20 -1.28 -23.74 -4.66
N PHE A 21 -0.88 -22.79 -5.49
CA PHE A 21 -1.81 -21.97 -6.26
C PHE A 21 -2.70 -22.80 -7.19
N GLU A 22 -2.12 -23.76 -7.90
CA GLU A 22 -2.88 -24.68 -8.76
C GLU A 22 -3.88 -25.51 -7.95
N MET A 23 -3.44 -26.12 -6.85
CA MET A 23 -4.30 -26.95 -6.00
C MET A 23 -5.45 -26.15 -5.38
N CYS A 24 -5.21 -24.91 -5.01
CA CYS A 24 -6.23 -24.02 -4.43
C CYS A 24 -7.04 -23.28 -5.51
N ARG A 25 -6.71 -23.43 -6.77
CA ARG A 25 -7.32 -22.70 -7.90
C ARG A 25 -7.26 -21.18 -7.69
N VAL A 26 -6.12 -20.69 -7.21
CA VAL A 26 -5.87 -19.29 -6.98
C VAL A 26 -4.96 -18.74 -8.08
N ASP A 27 -5.38 -17.65 -8.71
CA ASP A 27 -4.54 -16.89 -9.62
C ASP A 27 -3.76 -15.81 -8.82
N PRO A 28 -2.45 -15.96 -8.62
CA PRO A 28 -1.68 -15.00 -7.87
C PRO A 28 -1.62 -13.62 -8.55
N SER A 29 -1.74 -13.55 -9.87
CA SER A 29 -1.71 -12.28 -10.61
C SER A 29 -2.92 -11.40 -10.30
N PHE A 30 -4.07 -11.99 -9.99
CA PHE A 30 -5.25 -11.25 -9.54
C PHE A 30 -4.97 -10.43 -8.27
N TYR A 31 -4.18 -10.98 -7.36
CA TYR A 31 -3.86 -10.32 -6.09
C TYR A 31 -2.67 -9.37 -6.19
N ALA A 32 -1.64 -9.72 -6.97
CA ALA A 32 -0.36 -9.01 -6.99
C ALA A 32 -0.26 -7.98 -8.12
N ASN A 33 -0.87 -8.23 -9.28
CA ASN A 33 -0.55 -7.50 -10.50
C ASN A 33 -1.71 -6.67 -11.06
N ARG A 34 -2.94 -6.86 -10.58
CA ARG A 34 -4.07 -6.05 -11.07
C ARG A 34 -4.05 -4.64 -10.53
N THR A 35 -4.52 -3.69 -11.30
CA THR A 35 -4.84 -2.35 -10.82
C THR A 35 -6.07 -2.41 -9.91
N ARG A 36 -6.00 -1.77 -8.75
CA ARG A 36 -7.12 -1.66 -7.82
C ARG A 36 -7.82 -0.33 -8.01
N GLU A 37 -9.15 -0.35 -7.99
CA GLU A 37 -9.97 0.86 -8.07
C GLU A 37 -9.90 1.67 -6.76
N PHE A 38 -10.12 2.98 -6.84
CA PHE A 38 -10.02 3.84 -5.66
C PHE A 38 -11.12 3.59 -4.61
N ASP A 39 -12.27 3.09 -5.04
CA ASP A 39 -13.42 2.78 -4.19
C ASP A 39 -13.44 1.33 -3.68
N GLU A 40 -12.49 0.52 -4.13
CA GLU A 40 -12.37 -0.87 -3.69
C GLU A 40 -11.98 -0.96 -2.21
N VAL A 41 -12.60 -1.89 -1.48
CA VAL A 41 -12.19 -2.21 -0.11
C VAL A 41 -10.90 -3.01 -0.13
N LEU A 42 -9.87 -2.47 0.53
CA LEU A 42 -8.53 -3.05 0.57
C LEU A 42 -8.29 -3.75 1.91
N PRO A 43 -7.41 -4.77 1.96
CA PRO A 43 -7.14 -5.51 3.19
C PRO A 43 -6.67 -4.64 4.37
N TRP A 44 -6.02 -3.52 4.09
CA TRP A 44 -5.49 -2.59 5.09
C TRP A 44 -6.43 -1.44 5.45
N ASP A 45 -7.64 -1.38 4.88
CA ASP A 45 -8.61 -0.32 5.16
C ASP A 45 -9.11 -0.30 6.62
N LEU A 46 -8.91 -1.40 7.34
CA LEU A 46 -9.19 -1.50 8.78
C LEU A 46 -8.17 -0.76 9.66
N LEU A 47 -7.03 -0.37 9.09
CA LEU A 47 -5.95 0.28 9.81
C LEU A 47 -6.04 1.79 9.62
N ASP A 48 -6.10 2.52 10.73
CA ASP A 48 -6.08 3.99 10.72
C ASP A 48 -4.69 4.50 11.09
N TYR A 49 -4.00 5.08 10.12
CA TYR A 49 -2.69 5.71 10.28
C TYR A 49 -2.79 7.23 10.50
N GLY A 50 -4.00 7.77 10.65
CA GLY A 50 -4.21 9.21 10.67
C GLY A 50 -4.11 9.90 9.32
N LEU A 51 -3.93 9.15 8.24
CA LEU A 51 -3.91 9.67 6.87
C LEU A 51 -5.25 9.40 6.20
N ASN A 52 -5.79 10.40 5.48
CA ASN A 52 -7.05 10.21 4.80
C ASN A 52 -6.87 9.62 3.38
N LYS A 53 -7.81 8.79 2.97
CA LYS A 53 -7.79 8.11 1.67
C LYS A 53 -7.80 9.11 0.49
N GLN A 54 -8.48 10.23 0.64
CA GLN A 54 -8.54 11.26 -0.40
C GLN A 54 -7.17 11.90 -0.69
N PHE A 55 -6.33 11.99 0.32
CA PHE A 55 -4.95 12.42 0.14
C PHE A 55 -4.20 11.46 -0.81
N PHE A 56 -4.28 10.15 -0.56
CA PHE A 56 -3.63 9.15 -1.43
C PHE A 56 -4.16 9.17 -2.85
N VAL A 57 -5.46 9.35 -3.05
CA VAL A 57 -6.07 9.48 -4.38
C VAL A 57 -5.52 10.71 -5.11
N ARG A 58 -5.40 11.86 -4.43
CA ARG A 58 -4.82 13.07 -5.03
C ARG A 58 -3.35 12.87 -5.40
N GLU A 59 -2.59 12.27 -4.50
CA GLU A 59 -1.15 12.02 -4.75
C GLU A 59 -0.94 11.02 -5.91
N ASN A 60 -1.80 10.01 -6.02
CA ASN A 60 -1.75 9.09 -7.16
C ASN A 60 -1.99 9.83 -8.49
N LYS A 61 -2.98 10.72 -8.55
CA LYS A 61 -3.26 11.54 -9.73
C LYS A 61 -2.07 12.44 -10.09
N LYS A 62 -1.51 13.14 -9.10
CA LYS A 62 -0.32 13.97 -9.29
C LYS A 62 0.88 13.16 -9.80
N ALA A 63 1.07 11.94 -9.28
CA ALA A 63 2.14 11.05 -9.73
C ALA A 63 2.01 10.70 -11.22
N HIS A 64 0.80 10.45 -11.70
CA HIS A 64 0.56 10.23 -13.13
C HIS A 64 0.80 11.48 -13.97
N GLU A 65 0.62 12.66 -13.41
CA GLU A 65 0.91 13.95 -14.05
C GLU A 65 2.36 14.42 -13.85
N CYS A 66 3.21 13.61 -13.19
CA CYS A 66 4.59 13.94 -12.84
C CYS A 66 4.72 15.20 -11.97
N ILE A 67 3.70 15.49 -11.15
CA ILE A 67 3.69 16.62 -10.22
C ILE A 67 4.17 16.15 -8.84
N THR A 68 5.15 16.83 -8.28
CA THR A 68 5.64 16.57 -6.92
C THR A 68 4.87 17.40 -5.88
N THR A 69 4.66 16.82 -4.71
CA THR A 69 4.09 17.54 -3.56
C THR A 69 5.22 18.04 -2.67
N PRO A 70 5.23 19.33 -2.28
CA PRO A 70 6.24 19.86 -1.38
C PRO A 70 6.17 19.18 -0.01
N ASN A 71 7.26 19.23 0.74
CA ASN A 71 7.29 18.68 2.07
C ASN A 71 6.42 19.49 3.04
N CYS A 72 6.03 18.90 4.17
CA CYS A 72 5.11 19.52 5.12
C CYS A 72 5.67 20.73 5.91
N ARG A 73 6.98 21.00 5.78
CA ARG A 73 7.59 22.22 6.32
C ARG A 73 7.40 23.43 5.41
N GLU A 74 7.22 23.18 4.12
CA GLU A 74 6.98 24.20 3.11
C GLU A 74 5.49 24.51 2.98
N GLN A 75 4.67 23.46 2.90
CA GLN A 75 3.23 23.60 2.72
C GLN A 75 2.49 22.37 3.25
N CYS A 76 1.36 22.60 3.92
CA CYS A 76 0.47 21.51 4.33
C CYS A 76 -0.23 20.91 3.11
N ALA A 77 -0.04 19.60 2.89
CA ALA A 77 -0.67 18.87 1.80
C ALA A 77 -2.07 18.30 2.13
N GLY A 78 -2.56 18.53 3.35
CA GLY A 78 -3.88 18.05 3.76
C GLY A 78 -3.98 16.54 3.88
N CYS A 79 -2.92 15.87 4.37
CA CYS A 79 -2.88 14.41 4.50
C CYS A 79 -3.78 13.85 5.62
N GLY A 80 -4.14 14.68 6.61
CA GLY A 80 -4.91 14.26 7.78
C GLY A 80 -4.07 13.96 9.04
N ALA A 81 -2.74 13.88 8.93
CA ALA A 81 -1.86 13.56 10.05
C ALA A 81 -1.93 14.58 11.20
N ASN A 82 -2.36 15.80 10.92
CA ASN A 82 -2.59 16.84 11.93
C ASN A 82 -3.69 16.47 12.95
N ALA A 83 -4.54 15.50 12.62
CA ALA A 83 -5.51 14.97 13.57
C ALA A 83 -4.86 14.16 14.69
N LEU A 84 -3.69 13.54 14.41
CA LEU A 84 -2.90 12.81 15.41
C LEU A 84 -2.00 13.71 16.23
N CYS A 85 -1.47 14.76 15.64
CA CYS A 85 -0.55 15.69 16.29
C CYS A 85 -0.89 17.13 15.89
N LYS A 86 -1.63 17.80 16.74
CA LYS A 86 -2.05 19.20 16.51
C LYS A 86 -0.89 20.19 16.40
N GLU A 87 0.28 19.84 16.92
CA GLU A 87 1.47 20.68 16.91
C GLU A 87 2.29 20.59 15.62
N ALA A 88 2.19 19.47 14.89
CA ALA A 88 3.05 19.20 13.74
C ALA A 88 2.76 20.09 12.51
N CYS A 89 1.52 20.61 12.39
CA CYS A 89 1.12 21.45 11.26
C CYS A 89 0.95 22.95 11.62
N LEU A 90 1.17 23.33 12.87
CA LEU A 90 1.06 24.74 13.30
C LEU A 90 2.25 25.60 12.87
N ASN A 91 3.35 24.96 12.44
CA ASN A 91 4.58 25.64 12.02
C ASN A 91 4.85 25.52 10.51
N ALA A 92 3.87 25.07 9.76
CA ALA A 92 3.97 24.98 8.30
C ALA A 92 3.31 26.17 7.62
#